data_78429a753c066d033b33dce43c4f6219
#
_entry.id   78429a753c066d033b33dce43c4f6219
#
_cell.length_a   1.000
_cell.length_b   1.000
_cell.length_c   1.000
_cell.angle_alpha   90.00
_cell.angle_beta   90.00
_cell.angle_gamma   90.00
#
_symmetry.space_group_name_H-M   'P 1'
#
loop_
_entity.id
_entity.type
_entity.pdbx_description
1 polymer ?
#
loop_
_entity_poly.entity_id
_entity_poly.type
_entity_poly.pdbx_seq_one_letter_code
_entity_poly.pdbx_strand_id
1 'polypeptide(L)'
;MDAQAAKRQIAEYCRKRGALAVGVAELAACERIAPPGHRPSDLFARVKSVISIGVGGQTQGAWQLPAKAMAYSGSTETRAYGIAYGLAFHLEQAFGAPSVYVPPDLDPEGGPRVPLQSLKLHAELAGIGARSLAGDILLHPEFGFMYYASVFTELELPADAPLAENPCPAPSCVAMYRQIGKTPCMKFCPAQCLSGEIDAQGSQKLMRYDMAACAEFTQEYEAVPKILAEAVQDEVRTRGAEGLLDPDRKMLWYKVSAGSGAWFAQCFECMRVCPIATKAPQADPILRIKKV
;
A
#
# COMPACT_ATOMS: atom_id res chain seq x y z
N MET A 1 -27.71 -16.31 -4.53
CA MET A 1 -27.56 -14.93 -5.10
C MET A 1 -26.63 -15.03 -6.29
N ASP A 2 -26.90 -14.31 -7.36
CA ASP A 2 -25.98 -14.23 -8.50
C ASP A 2 -24.65 -13.61 -8.09
N ALA A 3 -23.53 -14.24 -8.46
CA ALA A 3 -22.17 -13.82 -8.09
C ALA A 3 -21.84 -12.40 -8.58
N GLN A 4 -22.36 -12.00 -9.75
CA GLN A 4 -22.22 -10.64 -10.25
C GLN A 4 -23.01 -9.61 -9.44
N ALA A 5 -24.20 -9.99 -8.94
CA ALA A 5 -24.99 -9.15 -8.05
C ALA A 5 -24.29 -8.96 -6.69
N ALA A 6 -23.73 -10.03 -6.13
CA ALA A 6 -22.93 -9.97 -4.92
C ALA A 6 -21.72 -9.04 -5.10
N LYS A 7 -20.97 -9.19 -6.18
CA LYS A 7 -19.83 -8.34 -6.50
C LYS A 7 -20.21 -6.86 -6.60
N ARG A 8 -21.32 -6.52 -7.26
CA ARG A 8 -21.81 -5.13 -7.32
C ARG A 8 -22.16 -4.59 -5.94
N GLN A 9 -22.84 -5.37 -5.10
CA GLN A 9 -23.21 -4.99 -3.74
C GLN A 9 -21.96 -4.73 -2.87
N ILE A 10 -20.94 -5.57 -2.99
CA ILE A 10 -19.64 -5.42 -2.31
C ILE A 10 -18.96 -4.12 -2.73
N ALA A 11 -18.88 -3.87 -4.03
CA ALA A 11 -18.28 -2.65 -4.55
C ALA A 11 -19.03 -1.40 -4.07
N GLU A 12 -20.36 -1.43 -4.04
CA GLU A 12 -21.17 -0.35 -3.52
C GLU A 12 -20.95 -0.13 -2.01
N TYR A 13 -20.89 -1.21 -1.22
CA TYR A 13 -20.58 -1.16 0.20
C TYR A 13 -19.26 -0.43 0.46
N CYS A 14 -18.20 -0.79 -0.27
CA CYS A 14 -16.88 -0.17 -0.12
C CYS A 14 -16.88 1.29 -0.59
N ARG A 15 -17.49 1.60 -1.73
CA ARG A 15 -17.57 2.99 -2.26
C ARG A 15 -18.32 3.91 -1.33
N LYS A 16 -19.41 3.48 -0.72
CA LYS A 16 -20.15 4.26 0.29
C LYS A 16 -19.29 4.59 1.53
N ARG A 17 -18.20 3.87 1.75
CA ARG A 17 -17.24 4.08 2.84
C ARG A 17 -15.97 4.77 2.41
N GLY A 18 -15.88 5.17 1.13
CA GLY A 18 -14.81 5.98 0.59
C GLY A 18 -13.73 5.22 -0.19
N ALA A 19 -13.99 3.97 -0.57
CA ALA A 19 -13.15 3.33 -1.57
C ALA A 19 -13.32 4.02 -2.93
N LEU A 20 -12.21 4.30 -3.60
CA LEU A 20 -12.20 4.82 -4.97
C LEU A 20 -12.29 3.69 -5.99
N ALA A 21 -11.59 2.60 -5.72
CA ALA A 21 -11.56 1.42 -6.56
C ALA A 21 -11.79 0.14 -5.74
N VAL A 22 -12.47 -0.81 -6.33
CA VAL A 22 -12.70 -2.15 -5.75
C VAL A 22 -12.66 -3.14 -6.88
N GLY A 23 -11.90 -4.21 -6.71
CA GLY A 23 -11.80 -5.28 -7.68
C GLY A 23 -11.59 -6.64 -7.01
N VAL A 24 -11.75 -7.70 -7.78
CA VAL A 24 -11.54 -9.09 -7.36
C VAL A 24 -10.39 -9.65 -8.15
N ALA A 25 -9.29 -9.99 -7.48
CA ALA A 25 -8.13 -10.59 -8.11
C ALA A 25 -8.39 -12.07 -8.47
N GLU A 26 -7.78 -12.53 -9.56
CA GLU A 26 -7.79 -13.94 -9.90
C GLU A 26 -6.96 -14.72 -8.87
N LEU A 27 -7.62 -15.58 -8.09
CA LEU A 27 -6.96 -16.34 -7.04
C LEU A 27 -5.82 -17.22 -7.57
N ALA A 28 -6.04 -17.92 -8.68
CA ALA A 28 -5.02 -18.78 -9.27
C ALA A 28 -3.75 -18.01 -9.68
N ALA A 29 -3.88 -16.76 -10.11
CA ALA A 29 -2.75 -15.90 -10.41
C ALA A 29 -2.03 -15.45 -9.13
N CYS A 30 -2.77 -15.11 -8.06
CA CYS A 30 -2.17 -14.80 -6.76
C CYS A 30 -1.34 -15.99 -6.24
N GLU A 31 -1.91 -17.19 -6.25
CA GLU A 31 -1.26 -18.43 -5.80
C GLU A 31 0.01 -18.76 -6.59
N ARG A 32 -0.03 -18.52 -7.89
CA ARG A 32 1.11 -18.80 -8.78
C ARG A 32 2.27 -17.82 -8.60
N ILE A 33 1.97 -16.55 -8.39
CA ILE A 33 2.98 -15.48 -8.35
C ILE A 33 3.57 -15.32 -6.97
N ALA A 34 2.76 -15.43 -5.91
CA ALA A 34 3.23 -15.30 -4.54
C ALA A 34 4.12 -16.51 -4.16
N PRO A 35 5.26 -16.29 -3.49
CA PRO A 35 6.08 -17.39 -3.00
C PRO A 35 5.36 -18.21 -1.92
N PRO A 36 5.78 -19.45 -1.65
CA PRO A 36 5.26 -20.25 -0.54
C PRO A 36 5.38 -19.49 0.79
N GLY A 37 4.35 -19.57 1.64
CA GLY A 37 4.22 -18.81 2.89
C GLY A 37 3.54 -17.45 2.73
N HIS A 38 3.42 -16.93 1.49
CA HIS A 38 2.84 -15.62 1.19
C HIS A 38 1.63 -15.70 0.24
N ARG A 39 1.12 -16.90 0.00
CA ARG A 39 -0.05 -17.14 -0.85
C ARG A 39 -1.33 -16.88 -0.08
N PRO A 40 -2.41 -16.48 -0.74
CA PRO A 40 -3.71 -16.35 -0.08
C PRO A 40 -4.13 -17.59 0.72
N SER A 41 -3.90 -18.80 0.16
CA SER A 41 -4.22 -20.06 0.81
C SER A 41 -3.34 -20.39 2.02
N ASP A 42 -2.14 -19.83 2.13
CA ASP A 42 -1.26 -19.99 3.30
C ASP A 42 -1.84 -19.24 4.51
N LEU A 43 -2.54 -18.12 4.29
CA LEU A 43 -3.22 -17.36 5.35
C LEU A 43 -4.64 -17.87 5.61
N PHE A 44 -5.40 -18.17 4.56
CA PHE A 44 -6.79 -18.59 4.65
C PHE A 44 -7.06 -19.77 3.71
N ALA A 45 -6.91 -21.00 4.22
CA ALA A 45 -6.90 -22.22 3.41
C ALA A 45 -8.16 -22.44 2.54
N ARG A 46 -9.31 -21.87 2.92
CA ARG A 46 -10.57 -22.00 2.19
C ARG A 46 -10.91 -20.79 1.33
N VAL A 47 -9.95 -19.91 1.06
CA VAL A 47 -10.15 -18.74 0.22
C VAL A 47 -10.63 -19.14 -1.17
N LYS A 48 -11.67 -18.43 -1.65
CA LYS A 48 -12.18 -18.57 -3.03
C LYS A 48 -12.05 -17.28 -3.82
N SER A 49 -12.04 -16.13 -3.12
CA SER A 49 -11.88 -14.84 -3.78
C SER A 49 -11.02 -13.90 -2.95
N VAL A 50 -10.25 -13.09 -3.66
CA VAL A 50 -9.39 -12.03 -3.12
C VAL A 50 -9.97 -10.70 -3.55
N ILE A 51 -10.59 -9.97 -2.63
CA ILE A 51 -11.16 -8.64 -2.88
C ILE A 51 -10.11 -7.61 -2.53
N SER A 52 -9.76 -6.74 -3.48
CA SER A 52 -8.85 -5.63 -3.26
C SER A 52 -9.58 -4.30 -3.27
N ILE A 53 -9.20 -3.41 -2.35
CA ILE A 53 -9.84 -2.12 -2.10
C ILE A 53 -8.77 -1.05 -2.20
N GLY A 54 -9.00 -0.03 -3.03
CA GLY A 54 -8.14 1.15 -3.17
C GLY A 54 -8.81 2.39 -2.58
N VAL A 55 -8.09 3.12 -1.73
CA VAL A 55 -8.49 4.44 -1.22
C VAL A 55 -7.54 5.52 -1.71
N GLY A 56 -7.99 6.77 -1.77
CA GLY A 56 -7.14 7.88 -2.18
C GLY A 56 -5.86 7.96 -1.36
N GLY A 57 -4.76 8.26 -2.03
CA GLY A 57 -3.46 8.46 -1.42
C GLY A 57 -3.38 9.78 -0.65
N GLN A 58 -2.48 10.66 -1.03
CA GLN A 58 -2.29 11.94 -0.37
C GLN A 58 -3.20 13.02 -0.94
N THR A 59 -3.61 13.97 -0.11
CA THR A 59 -4.29 15.17 -0.59
C THR A 59 -3.31 16.11 -1.30
N GLN A 60 -3.83 17.06 -2.11
CA GLN A 60 -2.97 18.04 -2.79
C GLN A 60 -2.15 18.87 -1.80
N GLY A 61 -2.70 19.20 -0.64
CA GLY A 61 -1.97 19.89 0.42
C GLY A 61 -0.87 19.04 1.02
N ALA A 62 -1.10 17.74 1.20
CA ALA A 62 -0.10 16.83 1.73
C ALA A 62 1.11 16.68 0.78
N TRP A 63 0.90 16.70 -0.54
CA TRP A 63 1.99 16.68 -1.51
C TRP A 63 2.91 17.91 -1.44
N GLN A 64 2.47 19.00 -0.81
CA GLN A 64 3.29 20.21 -0.60
C GLN A 64 4.13 20.15 0.69
N LEU A 65 3.88 19.19 1.57
CA LEU A 65 4.63 19.04 2.81
C LEU A 65 6.06 18.54 2.54
N PRO A 66 7.03 18.92 3.38
CA PRO A 66 8.34 18.24 3.39
C PRO A 66 8.16 16.73 3.57
N ALA A 67 9.03 15.92 2.95
CA ALA A 67 8.90 14.46 2.96
C ALA A 67 8.70 13.87 4.37
N LYS A 68 9.47 14.35 5.36
CA LYS A 68 9.33 13.92 6.76
C LYS A 68 7.94 14.23 7.35
N ALA A 69 7.37 15.38 7.02
CA ALA A 69 6.04 15.76 7.51
C ALA A 69 4.92 15.03 6.78
N MET A 70 5.13 14.68 5.52
CA MET A 70 4.16 13.93 4.72
C MET A 70 3.92 12.52 5.29
N ALA A 71 4.92 11.90 5.88
CA ALA A 71 4.77 10.60 6.55
C ALA A 71 3.71 10.63 7.66
N TYR A 72 3.56 11.76 8.36
CA TYR A 72 2.55 11.94 9.41
C TYR A 72 1.14 12.22 8.86
N SER A 73 1.01 12.62 7.61
CA SER A 73 -0.30 12.83 6.98
C SER A 73 -0.91 11.56 6.37
N GLY A 74 -0.19 10.43 6.47
CA GLY A 74 -0.51 9.15 5.84
C GLY A 74 -1.62 8.33 6.50
N SER A 75 -2.49 8.92 7.32
CA SER A 75 -3.63 8.24 7.95
C SER A 75 -4.66 7.67 6.98
N THR A 76 -4.52 7.93 5.68
CA THR A 76 -5.33 7.33 4.60
C THR A 76 -5.16 5.81 4.49
N GLU A 77 -4.02 5.27 4.88
CA GLU A 77 -3.79 3.83 4.96
C GLU A 77 -4.74 3.16 5.96
N THR A 78 -4.87 3.73 7.14
CA THR A 78 -5.82 3.28 8.18
C THR A 78 -7.25 3.22 7.65
N ARG A 79 -7.63 4.13 6.74
CA ARG A 79 -8.95 4.12 6.12
C ARG A 79 -9.17 2.91 5.23
N ALA A 80 -8.18 2.50 4.44
CA ALA A 80 -8.27 1.30 3.62
C ALA A 80 -8.51 0.06 4.49
N TYR A 81 -7.76 -0.05 5.59
CA TYR A 81 -7.90 -1.16 6.53
C TYR A 81 -9.24 -1.16 7.25
N GLY A 82 -9.75 0.01 7.66
CA GLY A 82 -11.08 0.13 8.26
C GLY A 82 -12.21 -0.34 7.33
N ILE A 83 -12.11 -0.03 6.03
CA ILE A 83 -13.08 -0.50 5.04
C ILE A 83 -12.97 -2.01 4.86
N ALA A 84 -11.77 -2.56 4.74
CA ALA A 84 -11.55 -4.00 4.56
C ALA A 84 -12.00 -4.80 5.78
N TYR A 85 -11.69 -4.33 6.98
CA TYR A 85 -12.15 -4.94 8.23
C TYR A 85 -13.68 -4.98 8.30
N GLY A 86 -14.33 -3.85 8.04
CA GLY A 86 -15.80 -3.78 8.01
C GLY A 86 -16.43 -4.61 6.89
N LEU A 87 -15.74 -4.77 5.75
CA LEU A 87 -16.19 -5.62 4.65
C LEU A 87 -16.17 -7.10 5.05
N ALA A 88 -15.15 -7.57 5.76
CA ALA A 88 -15.09 -8.95 6.22
C ALA A 88 -16.32 -9.31 7.06
N PHE A 89 -16.70 -8.47 8.03
CA PHE A 89 -17.95 -8.66 8.80
C PHE A 89 -19.19 -8.60 7.92
N HIS A 90 -19.24 -7.67 6.96
CA HIS A 90 -20.39 -7.55 6.07
C HIS A 90 -20.59 -8.80 5.22
N LEU A 91 -19.50 -9.41 4.73
CA LEU A 91 -19.56 -10.64 3.95
C LEU A 91 -20.13 -11.81 4.76
N GLU A 92 -19.72 -11.94 6.02
CA GLU A 92 -20.26 -12.97 6.91
C GLU A 92 -21.74 -12.74 7.23
N GLN A 93 -22.12 -11.50 7.53
CA GLN A 93 -23.49 -11.16 7.90
C GLN A 93 -24.47 -11.22 6.72
N ALA A 94 -24.07 -10.69 5.55
CA ALA A 94 -24.97 -10.56 4.41
C ALA A 94 -25.00 -11.80 3.50
N PHE A 95 -23.89 -12.57 3.45
CA PHE A 95 -23.73 -13.70 2.53
C PHE A 95 -23.47 -15.03 3.25
N GLY A 96 -23.27 -15.02 4.57
CA GLY A 96 -22.92 -16.22 5.34
C GLY A 96 -21.55 -16.80 4.93
N ALA A 97 -20.69 -16.00 4.35
CA ALA A 97 -19.39 -16.43 3.80
C ALA A 97 -18.25 -16.03 4.75
N PRO A 98 -17.57 -17.00 5.39
CA PRO A 98 -16.39 -16.72 6.20
C PRO A 98 -15.39 -15.87 5.45
N SER A 99 -14.89 -14.84 6.12
CA SER A 99 -14.06 -13.84 5.48
C SER A 99 -13.02 -13.29 6.45
N VAL A 100 -11.84 -12.98 5.96
CA VAL A 100 -10.75 -12.45 6.76
C VAL A 100 -10.21 -11.16 6.15
N TYR A 101 -10.06 -10.14 6.97
CA TYR A 101 -9.27 -8.98 6.67
C TYR A 101 -7.79 -9.38 6.60
N VAL A 102 -7.12 -9.01 5.52
CA VAL A 102 -5.70 -9.29 5.33
C VAL A 102 -4.89 -8.21 6.04
N PRO A 103 -4.13 -8.56 7.08
CA PRO A 103 -3.31 -7.59 7.80
C PRO A 103 -2.20 -7.05 6.90
N PRO A 104 -1.85 -5.75 7.04
CA PRO A 104 -0.78 -5.13 6.26
C PRO A 104 0.62 -5.41 6.83
N ASP A 105 0.73 -6.43 7.67
CA ASP A 105 1.94 -6.73 8.42
C ASP A 105 3.06 -7.22 7.52
N LEU A 106 4.28 -6.92 7.95
CA LEU A 106 5.49 -7.46 7.34
C LEU A 106 5.78 -8.85 7.91
N ASP A 107 6.35 -9.69 7.08
CA ASP A 107 6.89 -10.96 7.53
C ASP A 107 8.19 -10.72 8.30
N PRO A 108 8.26 -11.02 9.59
CA PRO A 108 9.47 -10.79 10.39
C PRO A 108 10.65 -11.65 9.95
N GLU A 109 10.39 -12.76 9.27
CA GLU A 109 11.43 -13.69 8.76
C GLU A 109 11.81 -13.42 7.31
N GLY A 110 10.96 -12.70 6.58
CA GLY A 110 11.12 -12.44 5.14
C GLY A 110 12.14 -11.35 4.79
N GLY A 111 12.66 -10.64 5.80
CA GLY A 111 13.59 -9.53 5.60
C GLY A 111 12.92 -8.16 5.47
N PRO A 112 13.70 -7.11 5.19
CA PRO A 112 13.20 -5.74 5.18
C PRO A 112 12.07 -5.55 4.17
N ARG A 113 10.92 -5.06 4.62
CA ARG A 113 9.75 -4.72 3.79
C ARG A 113 9.11 -5.87 3.01
N VAL A 114 9.41 -7.12 3.34
CA VAL A 114 8.68 -8.25 2.78
C VAL A 114 7.32 -8.34 3.47
N PRO A 115 6.20 -8.19 2.74
CA PRO A 115 4.88 -8.28 3.34
C PRO A 115 4.47 -9.73 3.57
N LEU A 116 3.73 -9.99 4.64
CA LEU A 116 3.11 -11.30 4.85
C LEU A 116 2.20 -11.66 3.67
N GLN A 117 1.44 -10.68 3.18
CA GLN A 117 0.62 -10.79 1.96
C GLN A 117 0.82 -9.55 1.08
N SER A 118 1.07 -9.74 -0.21
CA SER A 118 1.28 -8.62 -1.12
C SER A 118 -0.02 -7.94 -1.55
N LEU A 119 -0.50 -6.97 -0.75
CA LEU A 119 -1.70 -6.18 -1.09
C LEU A 119 -1.59 -5.51 -2.47
N LYS A 120 -0.38 -5.17 -2.90
CA LYS A 120 -0.14 -4.60 -4.24
C LYS A 120 -0.30 -5.63 -5.34
N LEU A 121 0.12 -6.88 -5.14
CA LEU A 121 -0.14 -7.97 -6.09
C LEU A 121 -1.65 -8.19 -6.25
N HIS A 122 -2.38 -8.21 -5.13
CA HIS A 122 -3.83 -8.34 -5.15
C HIS A 122 -4.49 -7.19 -5.92
N ALA A 123 -4.06 -5.96 -5.69
CA ALA A 123 -4.59 -4.77 -6.36
C ALA A 123 -4.29 -4.75 -7.88
N GLU A 124 -3.09 -5.17 -8.27
CA GLU A 124 -2.68 -5.28 -9.67
C GLU A 124 -3.52 -6.32 -10.41
N LEU A 125 -3.67 -7.52 -9.83
CA LEU A 125 -4.47 -8.60 -10.41
C LEU A 125 -5.98 -8.31 -10.37
N ALA A 126 -6.44 -7.46 -9.44
CA ALA A 126 -7.82 -6.98 -9.36
C ALA A 126 -8.11 -5.81 -10.31
N GLY A 127 -7.15 -5.38 -11.14
CA GLY A 127 -7.32 -4.30 -12.10
C GLY A 127 -7.51 -2.90 -11.50
N ILE A 128 -7.05 -2.67 -10.25
CA ILE A 128 -7.19 -1.37 -9.59
C ILE A 128 -5.87 -0.60 -9.45
N GLY A 129 -4.82 -1.05 -10.14
CA GLY A 129 -3.54 -0.37 -10.24
C GLY A 129 -2.57 -1.13 -11.13
N ALA A 130 -1.57 -0.43 -11.68
CA ALA A 130 -0.50 -1.02 -12.47
C ALA A 130 0.87 -0.59 -11.92
N ARG A 131 1.86 -1.47 -12.01
CA ARG A 131 3.22 -1.23 -11.52
C ARG A 131 3.91 -0.12 -12.27
N SER A 132 4.56 0.76 -11.55
CA SER A 132 5.25 1.92 -12.10
C SER A 132 6.77 1.79 -12.09
N LEU A 133 7.45 2.66 -12.82
CA LEU A 133 8.91 2.83 -12.75
C LEU A 133 9.39 3.39 -11.40
N ALA A 134 8.48 3.78 -10.51
CA ALA A 134 8.77 4.18 -9.14
C ALA A 134 8.87 2.96 -8.18
N GLY A 135 9.42 1.86 -8.65
CA GLY A 135 9.57 0.64 -7.88
C GLY A 135 8.25 -0.09 -7.69
N ASP A 136 7.96 -0.48 -6.47
CA ASP A 136 6.78 -1.27 -6.14
C ASP A 136 5.47 -0.45 -5.98
N ILE A 137 5.44 0.79 -6.49
CA ILE A 137 4.27 1.65 -6.41
C ILE A 137 3.31 1.34 -7.55
N LEU A 138 2.04 1.10 -7.19
CA LEU A 138 0.96 0.99 -8.16
C LEU A 138 0.34 2.36 -8.42
N LEU A 139 -0.01 2.59 -9.69
CA LEU A 139 -0.69 3.80 -10.15
C LEU A 139 -1.99 3.45 -10.85
N HIS A 140 -3.03 4.23 -10.56
CA HIS A 140 -4.30 4.17 -11.25
C HIS A 140 -4.40 5.33 -12.27
N PRO A 141 -4.93 5.12 -13.49
CA PRO A 141 -4.98 6.17 -14.51
C PRO A 141 -5.84 7.36 -14.09
N GLU A 142 -6.91 7.14 -13.33
CA GLU A 142 -7.82 8.18 -12.85
C GLU A 142 -7.42 8.72 -11.47
N PHE A 143 -7.11 7.83 -10.51
CA PHE A 143 -6.94 8.18 -9.09
C PHE A 143 -5.49 8.40 -8.68
N GLY A 144 -4.53 8.13 -9.57
CA GLY A 144 -3.10 8.29 -9.26
C GLY A 144 -2.61 7.27 -8.25
N PHE A 145 -1.95 7.76 -7.18
CA PHE A 145 -1.49 6.92 -6.08
C PHE A 145 -2.65 6.60 -5.13
N MET A 146 -2.77 5.33 -4.77
CA MET A 146 -3.74 4.83 -3.78
C MET A 146 -3.07 3.95 -2.75
N TYR A 147 -3.68 3.85 -1.56
CA TYR A 147 -3.41 2.79 -0.59
C TYR A 147 -4.37 1.63 -0.79
N TYR A 148 -3.90 0.43 -0.51
CA TYR A 148 -4.64 -0.80 -0.78
C TYR A 148 -4.84 -1.62 0.49
N ALA A 149 -5.98 -2.31 0.55
CA ALA A 149 -6.27 -3.34 1.52
C ALA A 149 -6.94 -4.52 0.82
N SER A 150 -6.92 -5.69 1.43
CA SER A 150 -7.55 -6.88 0.86
C SER A 150 -8.42 -7.63 1.87
N VAL A 151 -9.39 -8.34 1.35
CA VAL A 151 -10.22 -9.29 2.10
C VAL A 151 -10.22 -10.62 1.36
N PHE A 152 -9.94 -11.70 2.07
CA PHE A 152 -10.11 -13.07 1.59
C PHE A 152 -11.46 -13.61 2.05
N THR A 153 -12.17 -14.30 1.16
CA THR A 153 -13.49 -14.81 1.45
C THR A 153 -13.77 -16.18 0.83
N GLU A 154 -14.60 -16.98 1.45
CA GLU A 154 -15.15 -18.21 0.88
C GLU A 154 -16.27 -17.93 -0.15
N LEU A 155 -16.74 -16.70 -0.27
CA LEU A 155 -17.68 -16.31 -1.31
C LEU A 155 -16.99 -16.37 -2.68
N GLU A 156 -17.56 -17.14 -3.60
CA GLU A 156 -17.06 -17.21 -4.97
C GLU A 156 -17.53 -16.01 -5.78
N LEU A 157 -16.59 -15.22 -6.26
CA LEU A 157 -16.83 -13.99 -7.02
C LEU A 157 -16.08 -14.05 -8.37
N PRO A 158 -16.64 -13.52 -9.44
CA PRO A 158 -15.94 -13.42 -10.72
C PRO A 158 -14.77 -12.44 -10.60
N ALA A 159 -13.59 -12.88 -11.02
CA ALA A 159 -12.39 -12.06 -11.04
C ALA A 159 -12.50 -10.90 -12.05
N ASP A 160 -11.80 -9.82 -11.78
CA ASP A 160 -11.55 -8.73 -12.72
C ASP A 160 -10.26 -9.00 -13.50
N ALA A 161 -10.14 -8.41 -14.66
CA ALA A 161 -8.89 -8.41 -15.41
C ALA A 161 -7.96 -7.30 -14.88
N PRO A 162 -6.63 -7.50 -14.90
CA PRO A 162 -5.67 -6.42 -14.72
C PRO A 162 -5.94 -5.24 -15.65
N LEU A 163 -5.45 -4.04 -15.30
CA LEU A 163 -5.58 -2.87 -16.15
C LEU A 163 -5.01 -3.14 -17.54
N ALA A 164 -5.79 -2.86 -18.58
CA ALA A 164 -5.38 -3.07 -19.97
C ALA A 164 -4.20 -2.18 -20.38
N GLU A 165 -4.11 -0.99 -19.78
CA GLU A 165 -3.04 -0.04 -20.06
C GLU A 165 -2.37 0.39 -18.76
N ASN A 166 -1.03 0.37 -18.76
CA ASN A 166 -0.25 0.91 -17.66
C ASN A 166 -0.15 2.44 -17.81
N PRO A 167 -0.61 3.24 -16.85
CA PRO A 167 -0.50 4.70 -16.93
C PRO A 167 0.95 5.21 -16.84
N CYS A 168 1.91 4.38 -16.43
CA CYS A 168 3.32 4.69 -16.32
C CYS A 168 4.12 4.09 -17.49
N PRO A 169 5.00 4.89 -18.14
CA PRO A 169 5.35 6.28 -17.83
C PRO A 169 4.43 7.32 -18.51
N ALA A 170 4.25 8.46 -17.84
CA ALA A 170 3.56 9.60 -18.46
C ALA A 170 4.40 10.17 -19.64
N PRO A 171 3.79 10.89 -20.60
CA PRO A 171 4.51 11.47 -21.74
C PRO A 171 5.68 12.38 -21.35
N SER A 172 5.55 13.16 -20.27
CA SER A 172 6.62 13.99 -19.74
C SER A 172 7.80 13.17 -19.18
N CYS A 173 7.51 12.00 -18.59
CA CYS A 173 8.55 11.07 -18.14
C CYS A 173 9.31 10.46 -19.30
N VAL A 174 8.61 10.09 -20.39
CA VAL A 174 9.23 9.61 -21.63
C VAL A 174 10.13 10.67 -22.26
N ALA A 175 9.64 11.92 -22.32
CA ALA A 175 10.43 13.04 -22.83
C ALA A 175 11.73 13.24 -22.04
N MET A 176 11.64 13.26 -20.71
CA MET A 176 12.82 13.39 -19.84
C MET A 176 13.78 12.19 -20.00
N TYR A 177 13.24 10.97 -20.06
CA TYR A 177 14.05 9.78 -20.26
C TYR A 177 14.85 9.81 -21.57
N ARG A 178 14.24 10.26 -22.65
CA ARG A 178 14.92 10.44 -23.95
C ARG A 178 16.04 11.47 -23.91
N GLN A 179 15.93 12.47 -23.03
CA GLN A 179 16.94 13.53 -22.91
C GLN A 179 18.12 13.12 -22.02
N ILE A 180 17.86 12.47 -20.88
CA ILE A 180 18.87 12.23 -19.84
C ILE A 180 18.97 10.77 -19.37
N GLY A 181 18.24 9.84 -20.00
CA GLY A 181 18.25 8.42 -19.62
C GLY A 181 17.57 8.10 -18.26
N LYS A 182 16.86 9.05 -17.67
CA LYS A 182 16.19 8.89 -16.37
C LYS A 182 14.81 9.54 -16.37
N THR A 183 13.84 8.88 -15.75
CA THR A 183 12.55 9.49 -15.44
C THR A 183 12.64 10.35 -14.16
N PRO A 184 11.65 11.21 -13.87
CA PRO A 184 11.66 12.00 -12.63
C PRO A 184 11.85 11.17 -11.37
N CYS A 185 11.11 10.06 -11.20
CA CYS A 185 11.24 9.19 -10.03
C CYS A 185 12.65 8.61 -9.87
N MET A 186 13.32 8.20 -10.96
CA MET A 186 14.70 7.74 -10.93
C MET A 186 15.69 8.87 -10.62
N LYS A 187 15.47 10.05 -11.21
CA LYS A 187 16.37 11.20 -11.04
C LYS A 187 16.37 11.77 -9.64
N PHE A 188 15.17 11.85 -9.05
CA PHE A 188 14.97 12.50 -7.75
C PHE A 188 14.87 11.50 -6.58
N CYS A 189 15.09 10.21 -6.83
CA CYS A 189 15.19 9.23 -5.75
C CYS A 189 16.45 9.52 -4.91
N PRO A 190 16.32 9.90 -3.64
CA PRO A 190 17.48 10.22 -2.81
C PRO A 190 18.34 9.00 -2.51
N ALA A 191 17.73 7.82 -2.41
CA ALA A 191 18.43 6.55 -2.22
C ALA A 191 19.01 5.98 -3.53
N GLN A 192 18.71 6.58 -4.69
CA GLN A 192 19.09 6.10 -6.02
C GLN A 192 18.77 4.62 -6.28
N CYS A 193 17.76 4.11 -5.60
CA CYS A 193 17.34 2.71 -5.62
C CYS A 193 16.42 2.36 -6.81
N LEU A 194 16.12 3.32 -7.69
CA LEU A 194 15.22 3.14 -8.82
C LEU A 194 16.00 3.22 -10.13
N SER A 195 15.81 2.22 -10.99
CA SER A 195 16.27 2.23 -12.38
C SER A 195 15.28 1.48 -13.27
N GLY A 196 15.41 1.65 -14.58
CA GLY A 196 14.53 0.98 -15.52
C GLY A 196 14.74 1.44 -16.95
N GLU A 197 14.00 0.80 -17.85
CA GLU A 197 14.07 1.06 -19.28
C GLU A 197 12.68 1.38 -19.83
N ILE A 198 12.66 2.31 -20.77
CA ILE A 198 11.50 2.67 -21.57
C ILE A 198 11.82 2.27 -23.02
N ASP A 199 10.88 1.61 -23.68
CA ASP A 199 11.05 1.21 -25.08
C ASP A 199 10.92 2.40 -26.06
N ALA A 200 11.11 2.12 -27.34
CA ALA A 200 11.00 3.14 -28.40
C ALA A 200 9.58 3.72 -28.51
N GLN A 201 8.57 2.94 -28.13
CA GLN A 201 7.17 3.34 -28.14
C GLN A 201 6.79 4.21 -26.93
N GLY A 202 7.66 4.27 -25.93
CA GLY A 202 7.43 5.05 -24.72
C GLY A 202 6.77 4.23 -23.59
N SER A 203 6.74 2.91 -23.71
CA SER A 203 6.21 2.01 -22.70
C SER A 203 7.28 1.51 -21.74
N GLN A 204 6.88 1.16 -20.53
CA GLN A 204 7.77 0.56 -19.54
C GLN A 204 8.24 -0.83 -20.05
N LYS A 205 9.57 -0.99 -20.23
CA LYS A 205 10.18 -2.25 -20.65
C LYS A 205 10.73 -3.03 -19.47
N LEU A 206 11.38 -2.33 -18.55
CA LEU A 206 12.02 -2.92 -17.38
C LEU A 206 11.93 -1.95 -16.21
N MET A 207 11.68 -2.47 -15.02
CA MET A 207 11.78 -1.76 -13.76
C MET A 207 12.72 -2.53 -12.84
N ARG A 208 13.62 -1.82 -12.18
CA ARG A 208 14.48 -2.35 -11.12
C ARG A 208 14.33 -1.48 -9.88
N TYR A 209 14.15 -2.13 -8.77
CA TYR A 209 13.96 -1.51 -7.47
C TYR A 209 14.83 -2.20 -6.43
N ASP A 210 15.81 -1.49 -5.91
CA ASP A 210 16.57 -1.94 -4.76
C ASP A 210 15.79 -1.60 -3.49
N MET A 211 15.05 -2.60 -3.00
CA MET A 211 14.19 -2.47 -1.84
C MET A 211 15.01 -2.26 -0.55
N ALA A 212 16.18 -2.89 -0.44
CA ALA A 212 17.05 -2.75 0.72
C ALA A 212 17.59 -1.33 0.85
N ALA A 213 18.14 -0.77 -0.24
CA ALA A 213 18.61 0.62 -0.25
C ALA A 213 17.48 1.62 0.03
N CYS A 214 16.27 1.38 -0.49
CA CYS A 214 15.11 2.20 -0.18
C CYS A 214 14.72 2.10 1.29
N ALA A 215 14.73 0.90 1.87
CA ALA A 215 14.40 0.68 3.28
C ALA A 215 15.42 1.37 4.20
N GLU A 216 16.70 1.19 3.95
CA GLU A 216 17.78 1.83 4.70
C GLU A 216 17.63 3.36 4.70
N PHE A 217 17.43 3.95 3.54
CA PHE A 217 17.24 5.40 3.43
C PHE A 217 16.00 5.88 4.19
N THR A 218 14.88 5.16 4.13
CA THR A 218 13.65 5.59 4.81
C THR A 218 13.74 5.52 6.32
N GLN A 219 14.62 4.71 6.88
CA GLN A 219 14.86 4.69 8.33
C GLN A 219 15.32 6.05 8.86
N GLU A 220 15.96 6.86 8.02
CA GLU A 220 16.31 8.23 8.41
C GLU A 220 15.10 9.14 8.68
N TYR A 221 13.94 8.82 8.09
CA TYR A 221 12.67 9.53 8.31
C TYR A 221 11.89 8.98 9.51
N GLU A 222 12.29 7.84 10.04
CA GLU A 222 11.62 7.17 11.14
C GLU A 222 12.14 7.71 12.48
N ALA A 223 11.44 8.68 13.05
CA ALA A 223 11.80 9.22 14.36
C ALA A 223 11.58 8.20 15.49
N VAL A 224 10.51 7.41 15.40
CA VAL A 224 10.13 6.45 16.47
C VAL A 224 11.13 5.32 16.63
N PRO A 225 11.60 4.61 15.59
CA PRO A 225 12.65 3.61 15.73
C PRO A 225 13.94 4.17 16.34
N LYS A 226 14.35 5.40 16.01
CA LYS A 226 15.52 6.05 16.61
C LYS A 226 15.31 6.31 18.11
N ILE A 227 14.17 6.92 18.45
CA ILE A 227 13.81 7.18 19.87
C ILE A 227 13.74 5.87 20.65
N LEU A 228 13.17 4.82 20.05
CA LEU A 228 13.06 3.51 20.66
C LEU A 228 14.44 2.87 20.85
N ALA A 229 15.28 2.89 19.79
CA ALA A 229 16.63 2.36 19.86
C ALA A 229 17.47 3.06 20.94
N GLU A 230 17.40 4.38 21.01
CA GLU A 230 18.07 5.18 22.06
C GLU A 230 17.54 4.81 23.44
N ALA A 231 16.22 4.72 23.61
CA ALA A 231 15.61 4.35 24.88
C ALA A 231 15.97 2.93 25.33
N VAL A 232 15.98 1.97 24.39
CA VAL A 232 16.40 0.58 24.66
C VAL A 232 17.88 0.52 25.01
N GLN A 233 18.75 1.21 24.26
CA GLN A 233 20.18 1.26 24.55
C GLN A 233 20.47 1.89 25.92
N ASP A 234 19.79 2.98 26.25
CA ASP A 234 19.94 3.63 27.57
C ASP A 234 19.49 2.71 28.71
N GLU A 235 18.41 2.01 28.51
CA GLU A 235 17.87 1.06 29.48
C GLU A 235 18.81 -0.12 29.72
N VAL A 236 19.30 -0.75 28.63
CA VAL A 236 20.25 -1.86 28.71
C VAL A 236 21.54 -1.41 29.38
N ARG A 237 22.02 -0.20 29.10
CA ARG A 237 23.22 0.38 29.70
C ARG A 237 23.06 0.62 31.22
N THR A 238 21.89 1.10 31.66
CA THR A 238 21.64 1.52 33.03
C THR A 238 21.17 0.39 33.94
N ARG A 239 20.43 -0.58 33.42
CA ARG A 239 19.76 -1.64 34.21
C ARG A 239 19.94 -3.06 33.70
N GLY A 240 20.69 -3.24 32.61
CA GLY A 240 20.82 -4.52 31.95
C GLY A 240 19.56 -4.91 31.13
N ALA A 241 19.65 -5.98 30.35
CA ALA A 241 18.58 -6.43 29.47
C ALA A 241 17.28 -6.81 30.21
N GLU A 242 17.39 -7.28 31.45
CA GLU A 242 16.24 -7.66 32.29
C GLU A 242 15.35 -6.46 32.62
N GLY A 243 15.93 -5.25 32.72
CA GLY A 243 15.17 -4.02 32.97
C GLY A 243 14.12 -3.69 31.87
N LEU A 244 14.27 -4.21 30.66
CA LEU A 244 13.31 -4.01 29.59
C LEU A 244 11.96 -4.68 29.87
N LEU A 245 11.92 -5.71 30.66
CA LEU A 245 10.72 -6.46 31.03
C LEU A 245 10.06 -5.97 32.33
N ASP A 246 10.64 -4.95 32.97
CA ASP A 246 10.13 -4.40 34.22
C ASP A 246 8.75 -3.76 34.02
N PRO A 247 7.69 -4.18 34.76
CA PRO A 247 6.37 -3.59 34.71
C PRO A 247 6.32 -2.08 35.00
N ASP A 248 7.28 -1.54 35.71
CA ASP A 248 7.37 -0.10 36.02
C ASP A 248 7.80 0.74 34.80
N ARG A 249 8.17 0.08 33.69
CA ARG A 249 8.48 0.69 32.40
C ARG A 249 7.26 1.12 31.56
N LYS A 250 6.16 1.35 32.19
CA LYS A 250 4.91 1.80 31.55
C LYS A 250 5.09 2.97 30.59
N MET A 251 6.00 3.90 30.90
CA MET A 251 6.27 5.06 30.04
C MET A 251 6.98 4.69 28.73
N LEU A 252 7.89 3.72 28.73
CA LEU A 252 8.53 3.24 27.52
C LEU A 252 7.49 2.56 26.61
N TRP A 253 6.74 1.63 27.18
CA TRP A 253 5.69 0.93 26.44
C TRP A 253 4.56 1.85 25.98
N TYR A 254 4.21 2.87 26.76
CA TYR A 254 3.26 3.89 26.35
C TYR A 254 3.78 4.67 25.13
N LYS A 255 5.04 5.10 25.14
CA LYS A 255 5.67 5.79 24.00
C LYS A 255 5.72 4.91 22.77
N VAL A 256 6.03 3.62 22.93
CA VAL A 256 6.02 2.64 21.85
C VAL A 256 4.61 2.49 21.29
N SER A 257 3.60 2.27 22.10
CA SER A 257 2.22 2.08 21.66
C SER A 257 1.59 3.36 21.09
N ALA A 258 1.86 4.51 21.70
CA ALA A 258 1.39 5.81 21.18
C ALA A 258 2.05 6.18 19.84
N GLY A 259 3.29 5.72 19.62
CA GLY A 259 4.01 5.88 18.37
C GLY A 259 3.55 4.95 17.25
N SER A 260 2.72 3.97 17.53
CA SER A 260 2.36 2.90 16.56
C SER A 260 1.77 3.39 15.24
N GLY A 261 1.12 4.56 15.21
CA GLY A 261 0.64 5.21 13.98
C GLY A 261 1.75 5.85 13.12
N ALA A 262 2.96 6.02 13.66
CA ALA A 262 4.08 6.67 12.98
C ALA A 262 5.23 5.69 12.62
N TRP A 263 5.01 4.39 12.74
CA TRP A 263 6.04 3.36 12.55
C TRP A 263 6.51 3.19 11.11
N PHE A 264 5.73 3.65 10.15
CA PHE A 264 6.04 3.50 8.74
C PHE A 264 6.29 4.88 8.11
N ALA A 265 7.43 5.47 8.39
CA ALA A 265 7.88 6.56 7.58
C ALA A 265 8.15 6.05 6.17
N GLN A 266 7.43 6.60 5.21
CA GLN A 266 7.67 6.34 3.80
C GLN A 266 8.35 7.56 3.19
N CYS A 267 9.41 7.33 2.43
CA CYS A 267 9.95 8.35 1.57
C CYS A 267 9.04 8.50 0.35
N PHE A 268 8.39 9.64 0.20
CA PHE A 268 7.46 9.93 -0.91
C PHE A 268 8.11 10.69 -2.08
N GLU A 269 9.43 10.86 -2.11
CA GLU A 269 10.09 11.70 -3.12
C GLU A 269 9.87 11.22 -4.56
N CYS A 270 9.91 9.91 -4.79
CA CYS A 270 9.59 9.35 -6.12
C CYS A 270 8.14 9.59 -6.55
N MET A 271 7.20 9.67 -5.60
CA MET A 271 5.78 9.94 -5.86
C MET A 271 5.49 11.43 -5.99
N ARG A 272 6.17 12.30 -5.23
CA ARG A 272 6.01 13.76 -5.30
C ARG A 272 6.33 14.33 -6.68
N VAL A 273 7.31 13.75 -7.36
CA VAL A 273 7.71 14.15 -8.71
C VAL A 273 6.98 13.39 -9.80
N CYS A 274 6.10 12.45 -9.44
CA CYS A 274 5.35 11.65 -10.40
C CYS A 274 4.08 12.39 -10.83
N PRO A 275 3.93 12.72 -12.13
CA PRO A 275 2.75 13.45 -12.62
C PRO A 275 1.45 12.64 -12.55
N ILE A 276 1.57 11.32 -12.36
CA ILE A 276 0.42 10.43 -12.22
C ILE A 276 0.05 10.28 -10.74
N ALA A 277 1.03 10.02 -9.86
CA ALA A 277 0.79 9.79 -8.44
C ALA A 277 0.12 10.99 -7.74
N THR A 278 0.52 12.21 -8.14
CA THR A 278 0.03 13.46 -7.52
C THR A 278 -1.29 13.97 -8.08
N LYS A 279 -1.99 13.20 -8.94
CA LYS A 279 -3.34 13.55 -9.34
C LYS A 279 -4.24 13.67 -8.12
N ALA A 280 -5.05 14.73 -8.07
CA ALA A 280 -6.09 14.80 -7.07
C ALA A 280 -7.06 13.64 -7.30
N PRO A 281 -7.36 12.84 -6.27
CA PRO A 281 -8.46 11.88 -6.39
C PRO A 281 -9.71 12.68 -6.72
N GLN A 282 -10.25 12.48 -7.91
CA GLN A 282 -11.49 13.14 -8.31
C GLN A 282 -12.60 12.59 -7.42
N ALA A 283 -13.05 13.45 -6.50
CA ALA A 283 -14.22 13.28 -5.67
C ALA A 283 -14.23 11.99 -4.81
N ASP A 284 -13.58 12.03 -3.66
CA ASP A 284 -14.04 11.21 -2.55
C ASP A 284 -15.54 11.53 -2.30
N PRO A 285 -16.47 10.59 -2.55
CA PRO A 285 -17.89 10.85 -2.41
C PRO A 285 -18.30 11.25 -0.98
N ILE A 286 -17.45 10.94 0.02
CA ILE A 286 -17.65 11.34 1.42
C ILE A 286 -17.26 12.83 1.64
N LEU A 287 -16.31 13.33 0.86
CA LEU A 287 -15.86 14.72 0.95
C LEU A 287 -16.60 15.68 0.00
N ARG A 288 -17.66 15.25 -0.66
CA ARG A 288 -18.59 16.18 -1.30
C ARG A 288 -19.33 16.97 -0.23
N ILE A 289 -18.64 17.90 0.38
CA ILE A 289 -19.29 18.99 1.11
C ILE A 289 -20.16 19.67 0.08
N LYS A 290 -21.46 19.53 0.23
CA LYS A 290 -22.40 20.37 -0.54
C LYS A 290 -21.94 21.81 -0.32
N LYS A 291 -21.56 22.48 -1.39
CA LYS A 291 -21.41 23.93 -1.34
C LYS A 291 -22.76 24.44 -0.84
N VAL A 292 -22.77 24.99 0.38
CA VAL A 292 -23.89 25.74 0.94
C VAL A 292 -24.02 27.01 0.14
#